data_ce62bed7ff3ca026f4c8e41b52347057
#
_entry.id   ce62bed7ff3ca026f4c8e41b52347057
#
_cell.length_a   1.000
_cell.length_b   1.000
_cell.length_c   1.000
_cell.angle_alpha   90.00
_cell.angle_beta   90.00
_cell.angle_gamma   90.00
#
_symmetry.space_group_name_H-M   'P 1'
#
loop_
_entity.id
_entity.type
_entity.pdbx_description
1 polymer ?
#
loop_
_entity_poly.entity_id
_entity_poly.type
_entity_poly.pdbx_seq_one_letter_code
_entity_poly.pdbx_strand_id
1 'polypeptide(L)'
;MRTAVSNLDLRRATSLDDALRLLCDEARTPIAGATDLYVALNFGTLAPRRFVDLWAVDELRGISVRDDVLIMGGLTTYTAIIRSPLVAERLPMLIDAARQIGGPQIQNRGTIAGNIANGSPAADSVPVFAAADAVVVLKSTNHERRVPITQFYTAYRTSVMRADELIVAVEVPRVDGRQWFRKVGTRAAQAISKIVVAGVRGSAPRFALGSVAPTVVRAFATERALAGGAPIEQAALTLRREIAPIDDVRSSAEYRMHVAERLLHRFWSETS
;
A
#
# COMPACT_ATOMS: atom_id res chain seq x y z
N MET A 1 16.03 20.07 11.89
CA MET A 1 16.60 18.83 11.33
C MET A 1 17.66 18.28 12.27
N ARG A 2 17.52 17.03 12.77
CA ARG A 2 18.48 16.43 13.72
C ARG A 2 19.59 15.64 13.04
N THR A 3 19.41 15.26 11.76
CA THR A 3 20.45 14.59 10.96
C THR A 3 21.07 15.61 10.00
N ALA A 4 22.40 15.72 10.01
CA ALA A 4 23.12 16.59 9.09
C ALA A 4 23.06 16.00 7.67
N VAL A 5 22.53 16.76 6.70
CA VAL A 5 22.45 16.33 5.28
C VAL A 5 23.81 16.19 4.63
N SER A 6 24.83 16.90 5.12
CA SER A 6 26.21 16.78 4.64
C SER A 6 26.83 15.39 4.81
N ASN A 7 26.25 14.56 5.70
CA ASN A 7 26.70 13.19 5.95
C ASN A 7 25.98 12.15 5.09
N LEU A 8 25.16 12.60 4.14
CA LEU A 8 24.39 11.73 3.25
C LEU A 8 25.03 11.72 1.86
N ASP A 9 25.21 10.54 1.28
CA ASP A 9 25.62 10.34 -0.10
C ASP A 9 24.39 10.05 -0.96
N LEU A 10 24.14 10.92 -1.94
CA LEU A 10 23.01 10.81 -2.88
C LEU A 10 23.54 10.68 -4.30
N ARG A 11 23.22 9.57 -4.97
CA ARG A 11 23.44 9.37 -6.39
C ARG A 11 22.11 9.49 -7.13
N ARG A 12 22.06 10.29 -8.18
CA ARG A 12 20.87 10.40 -9.04
C ARG A 12 20.99 9.37 -10.16
N ALA A 13 19.97 8.52 -10.29
CA ALA A 13 19.83 7.64 -11.43
C ALA A 13 19.26 8.40 -12.63
N THR A 14 19.77 8.09 -13.81
CA THR A 14 19.35 8.69 -15.09
C THR A 14 18.42 7.81 -15.91
N SER A 15 18.38 6.51 -15.59
CA SER A 15 17.51 5.50 -16.22
C SER A 15 17.22 4.39 -15.21
N LEU A 16 16.28 3.49 -15.55
CA LEU A 16 16.01 2.31 -14.74
C LEU A 16 17.24 1.41 -14.62
N ASP A 17 17.93 1.16 -15.72
CA ASP A 17 19.14 0.33 -15.72
C ASP A 17 20.25 0.95 -14.89
N ASP A 18 20.42 2.26 -14.93
CA ASP A 18 21.38 2.98 -14.08
C ASP A 18 21.02 2.84 -12.60
N ALA A 19 19.73 2.97 -12.23
CA ALA A 19 19.26 2.78 -10.86
C ALA A 19 19.55 1.36 -10.34
N LEU A 20 19.24 0.34 -11.14
CA LEU A 20 19.47 -1.07 -10.81
C LEU A 20 20.96 -1.38 -10.65
N ARG A 21 21.81 -0.83 -11.53
CA ARG A 21 23.27 -0.96 -11.42
C ARG A 21 23.80 -0.33 -10.13
N LEU A 22 23.38 0.89 -9.81
CA LEU A 22 23.79 1.59 -8.57
C LEU A 22 23.39 0.82 -7.29
N LEU A 23 22.27 0.08 -7.31
CA LEU A 23 21.86 -0.77 -6.19
C LEU A 23 22.65 -2.09 -6.14
N CYS A 24 23.04 -2.63 -7.30
CA CYS A 24 23.84 -3.84 -7.39
C CYS A 24 25.28 -3.61 -6.94
N ASP A 25 25.88 -2.50 -7.35
CA ASP A 25 27.29 -2.19 -7.10
C ASP A 25 27.55 -1.82 -5.62
N GLU A 26 26.58 -1.23 -4.94
CA GLU A 26 26.74 -0.74 -3.59
C GLU A 26 25.39 -0.72 -2.82
N ALA A 27 25.42 -1.08 -1.55
CA ALA A 27 24.25 -1.00 -0.67
C ALA A 27 23.75 0.44 -0.53
N ARG A 28 22.69 0.79 -1.25
CA ARG A 28 22.03 2.10 -1.26
C ARG A 28 20.53 1.95 -1.02
N THR A 29 19.94 2.96 -0.42
CA THR A 29 18.48 3.02 -0.21
C THR A 29 17.84 3.83 -1.34
N PRO A 30 16.85 3.27 -2.05
CA PRO A 30 16.10 4.01 -3.06
C PRO A 30 15.33 5.18 -2.44
N ILE A 31 15.38 6.34 -3.09
CA ILE A 31 14.55 7.51 -2.76
C ILE A 31 13.62 7.81 -3.94
N ALA A 32 12.33 7.84 -3.66
CA ALA A 32 11.29 8.32 -4.56
C ALA A 32 10.78 9.70 -4.11
N GLY A 33 9.55 9.79 -3.62
CA GLY A 33 8.95 11.03 -3.14
C GLY A 33 9.50 11.58 -1.83
N ALA A 34 10.27 10.79 -1.06
CA ALA A 34 10.94 11.11 0.20
C ALA A 34 10.02 11.50 1.37
N THR A 35 8.70 11.35 1.26
CA THR A 35 7.73 11.82 2.26
C THR A 35 7.87 11.16 3.63
N ASP A 36 8.22 9.86 3.70
CA ASP A 36 8.54 9.16 4.95
C ASP A 36 9.99 9.39 5.38
N LEU A 37 10.92 9.46 4.42
CA LEU A 37 12.35 9.65 4.69
C LEU A 37 12.62 10.99 5.38
N TYR A 38 11.92 12.06 4.97
CA TYR A 38 12.04 13.36 5.63
C TYR A 38 11.54 13.35 7.08
N VAL A 39 10.55 12.50 7.40
CA VAL A 39 10.12 12.33 8.79
C VAL A 39 11.26 11.73 9.62
N ALA A 40 11.89 10.65 9.15
CA ALA A 40 13.04 10.03 9.83
C ALA A 40 14.23 10.98 9.94
N LEU A 41 14.50 11.77 8.89
CA LEU A 41 15.55 12.80 8.88
C LEU A 41 15.32 13.86 9.96
N ASN A 42 14.09 14.36 10.08
CA ASN A 42 13.73 15.39 11.05
C ASN A 42 13.78 14.89 12.50
N PHE A 43 13.38 13.65 12.74
CA PHE A 43 13.45 13.04 14.06
C PHE A 43 14.85 12.52 14.43
N GLY A 44 15.79 12.50 13.48
CA GLY A 44 17.13 11.97 13.69
C GLY A 44 17.21 10.45 13.77
N THR A 45 16.19 9.76 13.26
CA THR A 45 16.07 8.28 13.25
C THR A 45 16.47 7.67 11.91
N LEU A 46 16.95 8.47 10.96
CA LEU A 46 17.38 8.01 9.64
C LEU A 46 18.67 7.17 9.77
N ALA A 47 18.57 5.87 9.58
CA ALA A 47 19.69 4.94 9.66
C ALA A 47 20.55 4.90 8.37
N PRO A 48 19.98 4.80 7.14
CA PRO A 48 20.76 4.79 5.91
C PRO A 48 21.53 6.11 5.72
N ARG A 49 22.68 6.00 5.03
CA ARG A 49 23.53 7.17 4.68
C ARG A 49 23.75 7.30 3.18
N ARG A 50 23.53 6.26 2.41
CA ARG A 50 23.72 6.20 0.96
C ARG A 50 22.41 5.97 0.26
N PHE A 51 22.12 6.76 -0.75
CA PHE A 51 20.83 6.76 -1.43
C PHE A 51 20.97 6.77 -2.95
N VAL A 52 19.96 6.25 -3.62
CA VAL A 52 19.73 6.41 -5.07
C VAL A 52 18.46 7.21 -5.27
N ASP A 53 18.57 8.40 -5.85
CA ASP A 53 17.43 9.24 -6.24
C ASP A 53 16.83 8.71 -7.55
N LEU A 54 15.61 8.22 -7.47
CA LEU A 54 14.85 7.65 -8.60
C LEU A 54 13.97 8.69 -9.30
N TRP A 55 13.90 9.93 -8.77
CA TRP A 55 12.85 10.87 -9.20
C TRP A 55 12.88 11.23 -10.67
N ALA A 56 14.04 11.17 -11.32
CA ALA A 56 14.22 11.46 -12.74
C ALA A 56 14.07 10.22 -13.66
N VAL A 57 13.76 9.05 -13.11
CA VAL A 57 13.62 7.80 -13.88
C VAL A 57 12.18 7.73 -14.45
N ASP A 58 12.02 8.14 -15.69
CA ASP A 58 10.70 8.24 -16.32
C ASP A 58 10.08 6.87 -16.62
N GLU A 59 10.89 5.83 -16.81
CA GLU A 59 10.44 4.44 -17.02
C GLU A 59 9.64 3.88 -15.83
N LEU A 60 9.81 4.46 -14.64
CA LEU A 60 9.06 4.09 -13.44
C LEU A 60 7.73 4.86 -13.30
N ARG A 61 7.34 5.65 -14.30
CA ARG A 61 6.12 6.47 -14.28
C ARG A 61 5.05 5.92 -15.20
N GLY A 62 3.86 6.48 -15.02
CA GLY A 62 2.74 6.22 -15.92
C GLY A 62 1.72 5.24 -15.36
N ILE A 63 0.53 5.34 -15.93
CA ILE A 63 -0.63 4.47 -15.67
C ILE A 63 -1.16 4.03 -17.02
N SER A 64 -1.27 2.72 -17.23
CA SER A 64 -1.73 2.13 -18.49
C SER A 64 -2.58 0.89 -18.24
N VAL A 65 -3.27 0.44 -19.27
CA VAL A 65 -3.97 -0.86 -19.25
C VAL A 65 -3.39 -1.69 -20.39
N ARG A 66 -3.01 -2.93 -20.08
CA ARG A 66 -2.56 -3.92 -21.05
C ARG A 66 -3.15 -5.28 -20.68
N ASP A 67 -3.74 -5.96 -21.64
CA ASP A 67 -4.36 -7.29 -21.44
C ASP A 67 -5.34 -7.31 -20.25
N ASP A 68 -6.16 -6.27 -20.14
CA ASP A 68 -7.13 -6.02 -19.06
C ASP A 68 -6.52 -5.83 -17.64
N VAL A 69 -5.20 -5.70 -17.53
CA VAL A 69 -4.46 -5.39 -16.31
C VAL A 69 -4.15 -3.90 -16.24
N LEU A 70 -4.52 -3.26 -15.13
CA LEU A 70 -4.12 -1.88 -14.82
C LEU A 70 -2.68 -1.90 -14.28
N ILE A 71 -1.76 -1.25 -15.00
CA ILE A 71 -0.34 -1.18 -14.66
C ILE A 71 -0.01 0.24 -14.22
N MET A 72 0.55 0.36 -13.02
CA MET A 72 1.01 1.62 -12.45
C MET A 72 2.49 1.53 -12.16
N GLY A 73 3.30 2.40 -12.79
CA GLY A 73 4.73 2.47 -12.55
C GLY A 73 5.05 2.85 -11.08
N GLY A 74 6.18 2.39 -10.56
CA GLY A 74 6.54 2.53 -9.14
C GLY A 74 6.59 3.98 -8.64
N LEU A 75 6.93 4.94 -9.51
CA LEU A 75 6.93 6.38 -9.22
C LEU A 75 5.58 7.06 -9.44
N THR A 76 4.49 6.32 -9.71
CA THR A 76 3.15 6.88 -9.79
C THR A 76 2.78 7.54 -8.46
N THR A 77 2.49 8.84 -8.49
CA THR A 77 2.12 9.62 -7.30
C THR A 77 0.63 9.49 -6.99
N TYR A 78 0.24 9.79 -5.75
CA TYR A 78 -1.18 9.79 -5.39
C TYR A 78 -1.97 10.86 -6.15
N THR A 79 -1.37 12.00 -6.48
CA THR A 79 -1.99 13.01 -7.35
C THR A 79 -2.23 12.45 -8.77
N ALA A 80 -1.29 11.68 -9.31
CA ALA A 80 -1.48 11.04 -10.62
C ALA A 80 -2.63 10.01 -10.59
N ILE A 81 -2.72 9.23 -9.51
CA ILE A 81 -3.83 8.28 -9.28
C ILE A 81 -5.16 9.00 -9.22
N ILE A 82 -5.28 10.07 -8.41
CA ILE A 82 -6.53 10.83 -8.22
C ILE A 82 -7.02 11.43 -9.55
N ARG A 83 -6.10 11.79 -10.44
CA ARG A 83 -6.41 12.43 -11.74
C ARG A 83 -6.59 11.44 -12.90
N SER A 84 -6.30 10.15 -12.69
CA SER A 84 -6.31 9.16 -13.75
C SER A 84 -7.71 8.67 -14.08
N PRO A 85 -8.18 8.85 -15.33
CA PRO A 85 -9.45 8.25 -15.78
C PRO A 85 -9.41 6.71 -15.75
N LEU A 86 -8.25 6.10 -16.03
CA LEU A 86 -8.08 4.65 -16.00
C LEU A 86 -8.27 4.11 -14.58
N VAL A 87 -7.73 4.80 -13.57
CA VAL A 87 -7.94 4.39 -12.17
C VAL A 87 -9.38 4.64 -11.74
N ALA A 88 -10.01 5.74 -12.18
CA ALA A 88 -11.42 6.03 -11.89
C ALA A 88 -12.35 4.94 -12.44
N GLU A 89 -12.05 4.42 -13.62
CA GLU A 89 -12.81 3.34 -14.26
C GLU A 89 -12.55 1.98 -13.62
N ARG A 90 -11.26 1.63 -13.37
CA ARG A 90 -10.85 0.26 -13.04
C ARG A 90 -10.71 0.00 -11.54
N LEU A 91 -10.30 1.00 -10.77
CA LEU A 91 -9.99 0.86 -9.34
C LEU A 91 -10.42 2.11 -8.54
N PRO A 92 -11.70 2.52 -8.56
CA PRO A 92 -12.18 3.74 -7.90
C PRO A 92 -11.89 3.76 -6.39
N MET A 93 -11.91 2.62 -5.70
CA MET A 93 -11.54 2.55 -4.27
C MET A 93 -10.09 3.01 -4.00
N LEU A 94 -9.18 2.97 -4.99
CA LEU A 94 -7.83 3.50 -4.85
C LEU A 94 -7.83 5.04 -4.86
N ILE A 95 -8.71 5.67 -5.62
CA ILE A 95 -8.88 7.12 -5.59
C ILE A 95 -9.39 7.57 -4.22
N ASP A 96 -10.36 6.85 -3.66
CA ASP A 96 -10.89 7.15 -2.31
C ASP A 96 -9.81 7.02 -1.23
N ALA A 97 -8.95 6.02 -1.33
CA ALA A 97 -7.78 5.87 -0.47
C ALA A 97 -6.77 7.00 -0.69
N ALA A 98 -6.40 7.29 -1.93
CA ALA A 98 -5.41 8.28 -2.29
C ALA A 98 -5.77 9.69 -1.80
N ARG A 99 -7.05 10.07 -1.86
CA ARG A 99 -7.55 11.35 -1.34
C ARG A 99 -7.38 11.51 0.17
N GLN A 100 -7.25 10.41 0.91
CA GLN A 100 -7.10 10.41 2.37
C GLN A 100 -5.63 10.21 2.83
N ILE A 101 -4.70 10.05 1.89
CA ILE A 101 -3.26 9.96 2.18
C ILE A 101 -2.66 11.35 2.28
N GLY A 102 -2.27 11.75 3.49
CA GLY A 102 -1.64 13.05 3.74
C GLY A 102 -2.48 14.24 3.23
N GLY A 103 -1.79 15.30 2.86
CA GLY A 103 -2.35 16.47 2.15
C GLY A 103 -1.81 16.54 0.71
N PRO A 104 -2.23 17.57 -0.06
CA PRO A 104 -1.81 17.73 -1.46
C PRO A 104 -0.29 17.67 -1.68
N GLN A 105 0.49 18.22 -0.76
CA GLN A 105 1.96 18.20 -0.82
C GLN A 105 2.52 16.78 -0.75
N ILE A 106 1.94 15.94 0.12
CA ILE A 106 2.29 14.53 0.24
C ILE A 106 1.83 13.77 -1.00
N GLN A 107 0.60 14.02 -1.47
CA GLN A 107 0.04 13.36 -2.65
C GLN A 107 0.84 13.66 -3.92
N ASN A 108 1.40 14.88 -4.04
CA ASN A 108 2.24 15.27 -5.19
C ASN A 108 3.60 14.55 -5.21
N ARG A 109 4.08 14.06 -4.07
CA ARG A 109 5.41 13.45 -3.93
C ARG A 109 5.38 11.98 -3.54
N GLY A 110 4.46 11.58 -2.65
CA GLY A 110 4.30 10.19 -2.23
C GLY A 110 3.96 9.29 -3.41
N THR A 111 4.67 8.16 -3.52
CA THR A 111 4.53 7.21 -4.61
C THR A 111 4.01 5.86 -4.11
N ILE A 112 3.38 5.09 -5.01
CA ILE A 112 2.87 3.76 -4.66
C ILE A 112 4.00 2.82 -4.24
N ALA A 113 5.12 2.79 -4.96
CA ALA A 113 6.26 1.95 -4.58
C ALA A 113 6.87 2.38 -3.23
N GLY A 114 6.99 3.69 -2.97
CA GLY A 114 7.47 4.19 -1.68
C GLY A 114 6.56 3.78 -0.52
N ASN A 115 5.25 3.84 -0.70
CA ASN A 115 4.28 3.43 0.31
C ASN A 115 4.33 1.91 0.58
N ILE A 116 4.40 1.09 -0.48
CA ILE A 116 4.53 -0.36 -0.37
C ILE A 116 5.86 -0.72 0.30
N ALA A 117 6.99 -0.16 -0.15
CA ALA A 117 8.31 -0.44 0.42
C ALA A 117 8.45 -0.01 1.89
N ASN A 118 7.76 1.07 2.31
CA ASN A 118 7.73 1.51 3.70
C ASN A 118 7.07 0.49 4.64
N GLY A 119 6.18 -0.37 4.14
CA GLY A 119 5.62 -1.51 4.85
C GLY A 119 4.83 -1.15 6.12
N SER A 120 4.21 0.04 6.16
CA SER A 120 3.39 0.42 7.31
C SER A 120 2.11 -0.41 7.36
N PRO A 121 1.76 -1.03 8.50
CA PRO A 121 0.47 -1.71 8.65
C PRO A 121 -0.72 -0.74 8.56
N ALA A 122 -0.49 0.55 8.73
CA ALA A 122 -1.49 1.60 8.63
C ALA A 122 -1.48 2.32 7.26
N ALA A 123 -0.85 1.72 6.25
CA ALA A 123 -0.85 2.26 4.89
C ALA A 123 -2.26 2.17 4.29
N ASP A 124 -2.79 3.29 3.79
CA ASP A 124 -4.19 3.36 3.33
C ASP A 124 -4.41 2.68 1.97
N SER A 125 -3.40 2.66 1.08
CA SER A 125 -3.52 2.06 -0.25
C SER A 125 -3.27 0.54 -0.28
N VAL A 126 -2.52 -0.01 0.68
CA VAL A 126 -2.15 -1.43 0.67
C VAL A 126 -3.36 -2.36 0.84
N PRO A 127 -4.37 -2.09 1.70
CA PRO A 127 -5.60 -2.87 1.73
C PRO A 127 -6.37 -2.86 0.40
N VAL A 128 -6.33 -1.74 -0.33
CA VAL A 128 -6.92 -1.64 -1.67
C VAL A 128 -6.23 -2.61 -2.63
N PHE A 129 -4.90 -2.60 -2.66
CA PHE A 129 -4.13 -3.53 -3.48
C PHE A 129 -4.37 -4.98 -3.08
N ALA A 130 -4.47 -5.27 -1.78
CA ALA A 130 -4.77 -6.61 -1.29
C ALA A 130 -6.18 -7.08 -1.70
N ALA A 131 -7.21 -6.23 -1.59
CA ALA A 131 -8.57 -6.55 -2.01
C ALA A 131 -8.71 -6.64 -3.55
N ALA A 132 -7.81 -5.99 -4.30
CA ALA A 132 -7.77 -6.02 -5.76
C ALA A 132 -6.89 -7.14 -6.34
N ASP A 133 -6.34 -8.04 -5.52
CA ASP A 133 -5.39 -9.09 -5.92
C ASP A 133 -4.18 -8.54 -6.69
N ALA A 134 -3.70 -7.36 -6.29
CA ALA A 134 -2.60 -6.70 -6.96
C ALA A 134 -1.28 -7.48 -6.83
N VAL A 135 -0.44 -7.33 -7.84
CA VAL A 135 0.89 -7.94 -7.94
C VAL A 135 1.94 -6.84 -7.96
N VAL A 136 2.94 -6.97 -7.11
CA VAL A 136 4.12 -6.11 -7.08
C VAL A 136 5.17 -6.66 -8.04
N VAL A 137 5.62 -5.85 -8.98
CA VAL A 137 6.68 -6.21 -9.92
C VAL A 137 8.00 -5.72 -9.36
N LEU A 138 8.87 -6.66 -9.02
CA LEU A 138 10.23 -6.44 -8.52
C LEU A 138 11.23 -6.69 -9.62
N LYS A 139 12.21 -5.79 -9.76
CA LYS A 139 13.27 -5.91 -10.76
C LYS A 139 14.63 -5.61 -10.16
N SER A 140 15.61 -6.45 -10.51
CA SER A 140 17.04 -6.23 -10.33
C SER A 140 17.73 -6.19 -11.69
N THR A 141 19.05 -6.05 -11.74
CA THR A 141 19.81 -6.09 -12.99
C THR A 141 19.61 -7.40 -13.80
N ASN A 142 19.40 -8.52 -13.11
CA ASN A 142 19.39 -9.85 -13.72
C ASN A 142 18.01 -10.52 -13.73
N HIS A 143 17.06 -10.05 -12.92
CA HIS A 143 15.80 -10.75 -12.71
C HIS A 143 14.64 -9.76 -12.59
N GLU A 144 13.49 -10.19 -13.11
CA GLU A 144 12.19 -9.59 -12.83
C GLU A 144 11.28 -10.67 -12.27
N ARG A 145 10.57 -10.36 -11.20
CA ARG A 145 9.62 -11.28 -10.58
C ARG A 145 8.36 -10.57 -10.12
N ARG A 146 7.28 -11.29 -10.11
CA ARG A 146 5.94 -10.86 -9.71
C ARG A 146 5.58 -11.48 -8.38
N VAL A 147 5.21 -10.67 -7.41
CA VAL A 147 4.86 -11.10 -6.05
C VAL A 147 3.45 -10.60 -5.73
N PRO A 148 2.49 -11.47 -5.45
CA PRO A 148 1.18 -11.05 -4.93
C PRO A 148 1.37 -10.16 -3.70
N ILE A 149 0.65 -9.04 -3.62
CA ILE A 149 0.79 -8.10 -2.48
C ILE A 149 0.50 -8.79 -1.13
N THR A 150 -0.37 -9.80 -1.12
CA THR A 150 -0.71 -10.61 0.07
C THR A 150 0.44 -11.49 0.56
N GLN A 151 1.47 -11.70 -0.28
CA GLN A 151 2.69 -12.47 0.03
C GLN A 151 3.93 -11.57 0.12
N PHE A 152 3.76 -10.26 -0.05
CA PHE A 152 4.88 -9.32 -0.10
C PHE A 152 5.50 -9.05 1.27
N TYR A 153 4.68 -8.96 2.32
CA TYR A 153 5.16 -8.68 3.68
C TYR A 153 5.33 -9.96 4.49
N THR A 154 6.47 -10.10 5.17
CA THR A 154 6.79 -11.25 6.03
C THR A 154 6.67 -10.94 7.51
N ALA A 155 6.82 -9.66 7.91
CA ALA A 155 6.69 -9.17 9.26
C ALA A 155 6.45 -7.64 9.26
N TYR A 156 6.35 -7.05 10.46
CA TYR A 156 6.26 -5.59 10.61
C TYR A 156 7.40 -4.89 9.88
N ARG A 157 7.06 -4.08 8.87
CA ARG A 157 8.00 -3.35 7.99
C ARG A 157 9.08 -4.22 7.34
N THR A 158 8.79 -5.49 7.15
CA THR A 158 9.70 -6.43 6.49
C THR A 158 9.00 -7.06 5.30
N SER A 159 9.69 -7.15 4.20
CA SER A 159 9.17 -7.70 2.96
C SER A 159 10.10 -8.75 2.35
N VAL A 160 9.62 -9.43 1.30
CA VAL A 160 10.42 -10.37 0.50
C VAL A 160 11.35 -9.67 -0.50
N MET A 161 11.33 -8.34 -0.55
CA MET A 161 12.16 -7.53 -1.45
C MET A 161 13.64 -7.65 -1.09
N ARG A 162 14.48 -7.86 -2.08
CA ARG A 162 15.94 -7.93 -1.92
C ARG A 162 16.54 -6.52 -1.96
N ALA A 163 17.76 -6.38 -1.43
CA ALA A 163 18.45 -5.09 -1.37
C ALA A 163 18.79 -4.50 -2.77
N ASP A 164 18.93 -5.35 -3.77
CA ASP A 164 19.24 -5.01 -5.17
C ASP A 164 17.97 -4.86 -6.05
N GLU A 165 16.78 -4.99 -5.47
CA GLU A 165 15.51 -4.90 -6.21
C GLU A 165 14.85 -3.53 -6.05
N LEU A 166 14.14 -3.12 -7.11
CA LEU A 166 13.19 -2.00 -7.10
C LEU A 166 11.76 -2.51 -7.35
N ILE A 167 10.78 -1.88 -6.74
CA ILE A 167 9.39 -1.98 -7.15
C ILE A 167 9.22 -1.13 -8.40
N VAL A 168 9.18 -1.77 -9.55
CA VAL A 168 9.09 -1.07 -10.85
C VAL A 168 7.65 -0.78 -11.26
N ALA A 169 6.70 -1.64 -10.85
CA ALA A 169 5.29 -1.45 -11.12
C ALA A 169 4.41 -2.17 -10.07
N VAL A 170 3.13 -1.77 -10.05
CA VAL A 170 2.03 -2.52 -9.44
C VAL A 170 1.04 -2.86 -10.54
N GLU A 171 0.77 -4.14 -10.72
CA GLU A 171 -0.18 -4.69 -11.67
C GLU A 171 -1.47 -5.05 -10.93
N VAL A 172 -2.60 -4.58 -11.41
CA VAL A 172 -3.92 -4.86 -10.82
C VAL A 172 -4.78 -5.52 -11.89
N PRO A 173 -5.18 -6.79 -11.71
CA PRO A 173 -6.08 -7.44 -12.64
C PRO A 173 -7.44 -6.74 -12.63
N ARG A 174 -8.29 -7.04 -13.60
CA ARG A 174 -9.66 -6.56 -13.61
C ARG A 174 -10.35 -6.92 -12.29
N VAL A 175 -11.00 -5.92 -11.69
CA VAL A 175 -11.73 -6.09 -10.43
C VAL A 175 -13.22 -6.16 -10.73
N ASP A 176 -13.78 -7.38 -10.70
CA ASP A 176 -15.19 -7.60 -10.88
C ASP A 176 -15.93 -7.51 -9.55
N GLY A 177 -16.94 -6.64 -9.49
CA GLY A 177 -17.75 -6.41 -8.31
C GLY A 177 -17.75 -4.96 -7.83
N ARG A 178 -18.60 -4.68 -6.84
CA ARG A 178 -18.69 -3.35 -6.23
C ARG A 178 -17.50 -3.11 -5.32
N GLN A 179 -16.72 -2.09 -5.61
CA GLN A 179 -15.55 -1.70 -4.85
C GLN A 179 -15.94 -0.74 -3.72
N TRP A 180 -15.32 -0.91 -2.57
CA TRP A 180 -15.63 -0.15 -1.37
C TRP A 180 -14.36 0.14 -0.56
N PHE A 181 -14.26 1.36 -0.02
CA PHE A 181 -13.15 1.79 0.83
C PHE A 181 -13.67 2.61 2.02
N ARG A 182 -13.11 2.36 3.20
CA ARG A 182 -13.34 3.19 4.40
C ARG A 182 -12.08 3.26 5.25
N LYS A 183 -11.86 4.47 5.76
CA LYS A 183 -10.81 4.77 6.73
C LYS A 183 -11.43 5.37 7.99
N VAL A 184 -11.01 4.88 9.13
CA VAL A 184 -11.34 5.47 10.44
C VAL A 184 -10.08 6.05 11.04
N GLY A 185 -10.05 7.35 11.20
CA GLY A 185 -8.95 8.13 11.76
C GLY A 185 -9.43 9.00 12.93
N THR A 186 -8.52 9.81 13.48
CA THR A 186 -8.86 10.81 14.53
C THR A 186 -9.54 12.04 13.97
N ARG A 187 -9.46 12.26 12.66
CA ARG A 187 -10.03 13.40 11.92
C ARG A 187 -10.23 13.03 10.46
N ALA A 188 -10.98 13.85 9.73
CA ALA A 188 -11.36 13.57 8.34
C ALA A 188 -10.20 13.55 7.33
N ALA A 189 -9.12 14.28 7.61
CA ALA A 189 -7.95 14.36 6.72
C ALA A 189 -6.64 14.34 7.50
N GLN A 190 -5.55 13.95 6.82
CA GLN A 190 -4.18 13.94 7.36
C GLN A 190 -4.05 13.19 8.70
N ALA A 191 -4.80 12.10 8.85
CA ALA A 191 -4.74 11.23 10.02
C ALA A 191 -4.10 9.89 9.64
N ILE A 192 -3.32 9.31 10.56
CA ILE A 192 -2.94 7.90 10.48
C ILE A 192 -4.17 7.07 10.80
N SER A 193 -4.39 5.99 10.06
CA SER A 193 -5.55 5.12 10.24
C SER A 193 -5.52 4.46 11.62
N LYS A 194 -6.64 4.55 12.35
CA LYS A 194 -6.93 3.62 13.45
C LYS A 194 -7.28 2.26 12.89
N ILE A 195 -8.04 2.27 11.79
CA ILE A 195 -8.36 1.13 10.96
C ILE A 195 -8.65 1.61 9.54
N VAL A 196 -8.27 0.83 8.56
CA VAL A 196 -8.59 1.06 7.14
C VAL A 196 -9.01 -0.25 6.50
N VAL A 197 -10.02 -0.17 5.65
CA VAL A 197 -10.61 -1.35 5.00
C VAL A 197 -10.84 -1.06 3.52
N ALA A 198 -10.56 -2.06 2.71
CA ALA A 198 -10.99 -2.13 1.33
C ALA A 198 -11.74 -3.45 1.08
N GLY A 199 -12.80 -3.39 0.29
CA GLY A 199 -13.59 -4.56 -0.04
C GLY A 199 -14.08 -4.54 -1.49
N VAL A 200 -14.28 -5.72 -2.04
CA VAL A 200 -14.90 -5.95 -3.34
C VAL A 200 -16.04 -6.94 -3.16
N ARG A 201 -17.26 -6.51 -3.46
CA ARG A 201 -18.45 -7.36 -3.43
C ARG A 201 -18.77 -7.91 -4.82
N GLY A 202 -18.62 -9.19 -4.99
CA GLY A 202 -18.91 -9.94 -6.21
C GLY A 202 -19.21 -11.40 -5.88
N SER A 203 -19.18 -12.28 -6.88
CA SER A 203 -19.32 -13.73 -6.68
C SER A 203 -18.23 -14.31 -5.77
N ALA A 204 -17.03 -13.72 -5.79
CA ALA A 204 -15.93 -14.00 -4.87
C ALA A 204 -15.62 -12.73 -4.08
N PRO A 205 -16.28 -12.49 -2.94
CA PRO A 205 -16.07 -11.28 -2.15
C PRO A 205 -14.65 -11.23 -1.60
N ARG A 206 -14.08 -10.02 -1.54
CA ARG A 206 -12.73 -9.76 -1.03
C ARG A 206 -12.77 -8.68 0.04
N PHE A 207 -12.00 -8.87 1.12
CA PHE A 207 -12.01 -7.95 2.25
C PHE A 207 -10.63 -7.87 2.90
N ALA A 208 -10.02 -6.70 2.88
CA ALA A 208 -8.69 -6.48 3.40
C ALA A 208 -8.65 -5.30 4.38
N LEU A 209 -7.84 -5.43 5.42
CA LEU A 209 -7.77 -4.49 6.52
C LEU A 209 -6.32 -4.09 6.81
N GLY A 210 -6.14 -2.82 7.15
CA GLY A 210 -4.91 -2.28 7.73
C GLY A 210 -5.10 -1.86 9.18
N SER A 211 -4.01 -1.74 9.92
CA SER A 211 -3.94 -1.40 11.35
C SER A 211 -4.56 -2.44 12.30
N VAL A 212 -4.70 -3.67 11.88
CA VAL A 212 -5.31 -4.77 12.65
C VAL A 212 -4.36 -5.95 12.90
N ALA A 213 -3.12 -5.87 12.45
CA ALA A 213 -2.07 -6.87 12.58
C ALA A 213 -0.70 -6.21 12.28
N PRO A 214 0.45 -6.92 12.43
CA PRO A 214 1.76 -6.41 12.04
C PRO A 214 1.88 -6.02 10.56
N THR A 215 1.05 -6.62 9.70
CA THR A 215 0.94 -6.32 8.26
C THR A 215 -0.52 -6.10 7.88
N VAL A 216 -0.78 -5.67 6.64
CA VAL A 216 -2.14 -5.67 6.08
C VAL A 216 -2.64 -7.11 5.99
N VAL A 217 -3.89 -7.32 6.39
CA VAL A 217 -4.57 -8.63 6.41
C VAL A 217 -5.58 -8.71 5.28
N ARG A 218 -5.53 -9.78 4.50
CA ARG A 218 -6.62 -10.23 3.65
C ARG A 218 -7.42 -11.29 4.41
N ALA A 219 -8.69 -11.05 4.66
CA ALA A 219 -9.54 -11.87 5.52
C ALA A 219 -10.12 -13.09 4.78
N PHE A 220 -9.24 -13.99 4.35
CA PHE A 220 -9.60 -15.14 3.48
C PHE A 220 -10.66 -16.09 4.06
N ALA A 221 -10.66 -16.34 5.37
CA ALA A 221 -11.68 -17.21 5.98
C ALA A 221 -13.04 -16.51 6.03
N THR A 222 -13.05 -15.21 6.34
CA THR A 222 -14.25 -14.36 6.29
C THR A 222 -14.82 -14.30 4.86
N GLU A 223 -13.96 -14.12 3.86
CA GLU A 223 -14.36 -14.12 2.44
C GLU A 223 -15.01 -15.43 2.02
N ARG A 224 -14.42 -16.57 2.41
CA ARG A 224 -14.99 -17.89 2.14
C ARG A 224 -16.35 -18.08 2.83
N ALA A 225 -16.50 -17.62 4.06
CA ALA A 225 -17.78 -17.69 4.76
C ALA A 225 -18.87 -16.89 4.03
N LEU A 226 -18.53 -15.66 3.60
CA LEU A 226 -19.45 -14.81 2.84
C LEU A 226 -19.80 -15.40 1.47
N ALA A 227 -18.81 -15.94 0.76
CA ALA A 227 -19.03 -16.62 -0.52
C ALA A 227 -19.92 -17.87 -0.38
N GLY A 228 -19.81 -18.56 0.74
CA GLY A 228 -20.66 -19.72 1.09
C GLY A 228 -22.05 -19.36 1.60
N GLY A 229 -22.44 -18.08 1.61
CA GLY A 229 -23.75 -17.62 2.06
C GLY A 229 -23.94 -17.59 3.57
N ALA A 230 -22.85 -17.61 4.37
CA ALA A 230 -22.96 -17.46 5.81
C ALA A 230 -23.61 -16.12 6.20
N PRO A 231 -24.42 -16.09 7.26
CA PRO A 231 -24.91 -14.85 7.84
C PRO A 231 -23.75 -13.90 8.19
N ILE A 232 -23.96 -12.60 8.03
CA ILE A 232 -22.91 -11.59 8.25
C ILE A 232 -22.38 -11.61 9.69
N GLU A 233 -23.21 -11.96 10.66
CA GLU A 233 -22.83 -12.13 12.06
C GLU A 233 -21.82 -13.26 12.24
N GLN A 234 -22.00 -14.37 11.53
CA GLN A 234 -21.07 -15.50 11.57
C GLN A 234 -19.76 -15.14 10.85
N ALA A 235 -19.83 -14.42 9.73
CA ALA A 235 -18.64 -13.92 9.04
C ALA A 235 -17.85 -12.93 9.93
N ALA A 236 -18.54 -12.09 10.71
CA ALA A 236 -17.90 -11.20 11.67
C ALA A 236 -17.17 -11.94 12.81
N LEU A 237 -17.75 -13.03 13.31
CA LEU A 237 -17.07 -13.91 14.28
C LEU A 237 -15.83 -14.59 13.69
N THR A 238 -15.87 -14.90 12.38
CA THR A 238 -14.70 -15.43 11.66
C THR A 238 -13.63 -14.38 11.53
N LEU A 239 -13.99 -13.13 11.19
CA LEU A 239 -13.04 -12.01 11.08
C LEU A 239 -12.26 -11.78 12.37
N ARG A 240 -12.92 -11.88 13.55
CA ARG A 240 -12.24 -11.73 14.85
C ARG A 240 -11.05 -12.69 15.03
N ARG A 241 -11.06 -13.84 14.39
CA ARG A 241 -10.01 -14.85 14.47
C ARG A 241 -8.88 -14.63 13.48
N GLU A 242 -9.11 -13.80 12.46
CA GLU A 242 -8.14 -13.50 11.40
C GLU A 242 -7.33 -12.23 11.69
N ILE A 243 -7.76 -11.38 12.63
CA ILE A 243 -7.10 -10.14 12.98
C ILE A 243 -6.57 -10.17 14.41
N ALA A 244 -5.45 -9.49 14.64
CA ALA A 244 -4.80 -9.39 15.95
C ALA A 244 -4.32 -7.94 16.19
N PRO A 245 -5.26 -6.99 16.39
CA PRO A 245 -4.92 -5.60 16.66
C PRO A 245 -4.21 -5.44 18.01
N ILE A 246 -3.38 -4.41 18.12
CA ILE A 246 -2.65 -4.06 19.33
C ILE A 246 -3.17 -2.73 19.90
N ASP A 247 -2.90 -2.50 21.19
CA ASP A 247 -3.01 -1.18 21.80
C ASP A 247 -1.83 -0.31 21.39
N ASP A 248 -2.11 0.91 20.97
CA ASP A 248 -1.09 1.93 20.73
C ASP A 248 -1.63 3.33 21.05
N VAL A 249 -0.80 4.35 20.88
CA VAL A 249 -1.16 5.76 21.15
C VAL A 249 -2.37 6.25 20.32
N ARG A 250 -2.78 5.50 19.29
CA ARG A 250 -3.87 5.88 18.39
C ARG A 250 -5.19 5.26 18.77
N SER A 251 -5.19 4.03 19.30
CA SER A 251 -6.40 3.28 19.61
C SER A 251 -6.11 1.99 20.39
N SER A 252 -7.12 1.49 21.11
CA SER A 252 -7.06 0.18 21.74
C SER A 252 -7.34 -0.95 20.75
N ALA A 253 -6.84 -2.15 21.06
CA ALA A 253 -7.12 -3.38 20.33
C ALA A 253 -8.61 -3.69 20.29
N GLU A 254 -9.29 -3.52 21.43
CA GLU A 254 -10.74 -3.72 21.56
C GLU A 254 -11.53 -2.81 20.62
N TYR A 255 -11.21 -1.51 20.58
CA TYR A 255 -11.85 -0.56 19.67
C TYR A 255 -11.64 -0.96 18.22
N ARG A 256 -10.41 -1.34 17.83
CA ARG A 256 -10.11 -1.76 16.46
C ARG A 256 -10.87 -3.03 16.10
N MET A 257 -10.97 -4.00 17.00
CA MET A 257 -11.75 -5.21 16.80
C MET A 257 -13.22 -4.89 16.54
N HIS A 258 -13.83 -4.10 17.44
CA HIS A 258 -15.22 -3.69 17.30
C HIS A 258 -15.48 -2.93 15.99
N VAL A 259 -14.59 -1.98 15.63
CA VAL A 259 -14.75 -1.19 14.39
C VAL A 259 -14.57 -2.07 13.17
N ALA A 260 -13.65 -3.05 13.17
CA ALA A 260 -13.46 -4.00 12.06
C ALA A 260 -14.76 -4.76 11.75
N GLU A 261 -15.43 -5.27 12.78
CA GLU A 261 -16.73 -5.95 12.64
C GLU A 261 -17.80 -5.01 12.06
N ARG A 262 -17.90 -3.80 12.59
CA ARG A 262 -18.86 -2.80 12.10
C ARG A 262 -18.60 -2.41 10.64
N LEU A 263 -17.33 -2.32 10.23
CA LEU A 263 -16.96 -2.04 8.85
C LEU A 263 -17.25 -3.21 7.91
N LEU A 264 -17.15 -4.46 8.39
CA LEU A 264 -17.57 -5.64 7.62
C LEU A 264 -19.09 -5.62 7.37
N HIS A 265 -19.91 -5.37 8.41
CA HIS A 265 -21.35 -5.21 8.27
C HIS A 265 -21.71 -4.09 7.30
N ARG A 266 -21.05 -2.95 7.43
CA ARG A 266 -21.25 -1.79 6.58
C ARG A 266 -20.87 -2.05 5.12
N PHE A 267 -19.71 -2.66 4.89
CA PHE A 267 -19.32 -3.13 3.55
C PHE A 267 -20.41 -3.99 2.94
N TRP A 268 -20.87 -4.99 3.70
CA TRP A 268 -21.87 -5.94 3.19
C TRP A 268 -23.21 -5.30 2.88
N SER A 269 -23.67 -4.34 3.67
CA SER A 269 -24.94 -3.64 3.45
C SER A 269 -24.84 -2.54 2.37
N GLU A 270 -23.74 -1.78 2.31
CA GLU A 270 -23.59 -0.67 1.34
C GLU A 270 -23.28 -1.17 -0.08
N THR A 271 -22.89 -2.44 -0.24
CA THR A 271 -22.54 -3.02 -1.54
C THR A 271 -23.55 -4.05 -2.04
N SER A 272 -24.69 -4.18 -1.36
CA SER A 272 -25.81 -5.10 -1.74
C SER A 272 -26.39 -4.71 -3.10
#